data_162330659454d97274e7fc779e85cc31
#
_entry.id   162330659454d97274e7fc779e85cc31
#
_cell.length_a   1.000
_cell.length_b   1.000
_cell.length_c   1.000
_cell.angle_alpha   90.00
_cell.angle_beta   90.00
_cell.angle_gamma   90.00
#
_symmetry.space_group_name_H-M   'P 1'
#
loop_
_entity.id
_entity.type
_entity.pdbx_description
1 polymer ?
#
loop_
_entity_poly.entity_id
_entity_poly.type
_entity_poly.pdbx_seq_one_letter_code
_entity_poly.pdbx_strand_id
1 'polypeptide(L)'
;MPFPHIDPVALQIGPLAIHWYGLMYLAGFGLAWLLGRWRIQHHPSPTGLTLRDLEDIIFYGVLGVVLGGRLGYVLFYKFDDYLAHPLSIFEVWQGGMSFHGGLIGVTLAMLFFARRRGQPLLAIGDFIAPLIPLGLAAGRLGNFINGELWGRPTDLPWGMVFPGAQDGTPRHPSQLYEMGLEGFALFTLVWWFARKPRPTGQVSAVFLMGYGLFRFLVEFTREPDDFLGLLAGGLSMGQLLSLPMILIGLALFIWAARRSSPEPTR
;
A
#
# COMPACT_ATOMS: atom_id res chain seq x y z
N MET A 1 -10.13 -22.17 14.22
CA MET A 1 -11.54 -21.72 14.07
C MET A 1 -11.97 -21.89 12.60
N PRO A 2 -13.26 -22.15 12.28
CA PRO A 2 -13.72 -22.09 10.90
C PRO A 2 -13.60 -20.64 10.37
N PHE A 3 -13.25 -20.51 9.11
CA PHE A 3 -13.28 -19.20 8.43
C PHE A 3 -14.74 -18.72 8.31
N PRO A 4 -15.06 -17.43 8.56
CA PRO A 4 -16.41 -16.93 8.39
C PRO A 4 -16.79 -16.99 6.92
N HIS A 5 -17.95 -17.62 6.61
CA HIS A 5 -18.47 -17.67 5.26
C HIS A 5 -19.01 -16.29 4.87
N ILE A 6 -18.16 -15.50 4.19
CA ILE A 6 -18.53 -14.19 3.65
C ILE A 6 -18.60 -14.36 2.13
N ASP A 7 -19.74 -14.02 1.53
CA ASP A 7 -19.84 -13.98 0.06
C ASP A 7 -18.92 -12.87 -0.47
N PRO A 8 -17.96 -13.17 -1.36
CA PRO A 8 -17.11 -12.15 -1.98
C PRO A 8 -17.90 -11.09 -2.78
N VAL A 9 -19.11 -11.43 -3.23
CA VAL A 9 -20.03 -10.50 -3.88
C VAL A 9 -20.83 -9.74 -2.85
N ALA A 10 -20.59 -8.44 -2.72
CA ALA A 10 -21.31 -7.57 -1.79
C ALA A 10 -22.73 -7.25 -2.26
N LEU A 11 -22.90 -7.08 -3.58
CA LEU A 11 -24.18 -6.73 -4.18
C LEU A 11 -24.25 -7.27 -5.61
N GLN A 12 -25.36 -7.94 -5.94
CA GLN A 12 -25.65 -8.40 -7.30
C GLN A 12 -26.83 -7.61 -7.89
N ILE A 13 -26.59 -6.95 -9.03
CA ILE A 13 -27.62 -6.22 -9.76
C ILE A 13 -27.69 -6.80 -11.19
N GLY A 14 -28.58 -7.76 -11.38
CA GLY A 14 -28.66 -8.49 -12.64
C GLY A 14 -27.32 -9.17 -12.99
N PRO A 15 -26.72 -8.91 -14.15
CA PRO A 15 -25.43 -9.49 -14.54
C PRO A 15 -24.22 -8.82 -13.85
N LEU A 16 -24.40 -7.68 -13.16
CA LEU A 16 -23.33 -6.92 -12.52
C LEU A 16 -23.14 -7.39 -11.09
N ALA A 17 -21.97 -7.99 -10.79
CA ALA A 17 -21.54 -8.36 -9.46
C ALA A 17 -20.56 -7.32 -8.89
N ILE A 18 -20.92 -6.68 -7.79
CA ILE A 18 -20.07 -5.74 -7.06
C ILE A 18 -19.38 -6.52 -5.95
N HIS A 19 -18.05 -6.66 -6.02
CA HIS A 19 -17.26 -7.40 -5.06
C HIS A 19 -16.79 -6.52 -3.89
N TRP A 20 -16.73 -7.09 -2.70
CA TRP A 20 -16.17 -6.42 -1.51
C TRP A 20 -14.77 -5.86 -1.76
N TYR A 21 -13.94 -6.58 -2.49
CA TYR A 21 -12.57 -6.14 -2.80
C TYR A 21 -12.55 -4.79 -3.54
N GLY A 22 -13.43 -4.61 -4.53
CA GLY A 22 -13.58 -3.33 -5.22
C GLY A 22 -14.11 -2.21 -4.29
N LEU A 23 -15.06 -2.54 -3.40
CA LEU A 23 -15.57 -1.59 -2.42
C LEU A 23 -14.50 -1.17 -1.40
N MET A 24 -13.59 -2.07 -1.03
CA MET A 24 -12.46 -1.73 -0.13
C MET A 24 -11.49 -0.76 -0.79
N TYR A 25 -11.24 -0.86 -2.10
CA TYR A 25 -10.47 0.16 -2.83
C TYR A 25 -11.17 1.52 -2.81
N LEU A 26 -12.48 1.54 -3.10
CA LEU A 26 -13.26 2.78 -3.03
C LEU A 26 -13.26 3.38 -1.62
N ALA A 27 -13.40 2.54 -0.60
CA ALA A 27 -13.30 2.96 0.80
C ALA A 27 -11.92 3.55 1.12
N GLY A 28 -10.84 2.91 0.64
CA GLY A 28 -9.46 3.40 0.79
C GLY A 28 -9.25 4.79 0.16
N PHE A 29 -9.72 5.00 -1.07
CA PHE A 29 -9.65 6.30 -1.72
C PHE A 29 -10.54 7.34 -1.04
N GLY A 30 -11.75 6.95 -0.62
CA GLY A 30 -12.66 7.82 0.13
C GLY A 30 -12.05 8.27 1.47
N LEU A 31 -11.43 7.36 2.21
CA LEU A 31 -10.70 7.68 3.45
C LEU A 31 -9.51 8.60 3.17
N ALA A 32 -8.73 8.34 2.13
CA ALA A 32 -7.62 9.20 1.74
C ALA A 32 -8.10 10.62 1.41
N TRP A 33 -9.23 10.75 0.71
CA TRP A 33 -9.84 12.05 0.40
C TRP A 33 -10.34 12.76 1.66
N LEU A 34 -11.06 12.07 2.54
CA LEU A 34 -11.58 12.63 3.80
C LEU A 34 -10.45 13.12 4.70
N LEU A 35 -9.42 12.28 4.90
CA LEU A 35 -8.27 12.61 5.71
C LEU A 35 -7.42 13.73 5.11
N GLY A 36 -7.21 13.70 3.79
CA GLY A 36 -6.49 14.75 3.05
C GLY A 36 -7.20 16.08 3.13
N ARG A 37 -8.54 16.10 2.94
CA ARG A 37 -9.38 17.28 3.12
C ARG A 37 -9.26 17.83 4.54
N TRP A 38 -9.37 16.96 5.55
CA TRP A 38 -9.23 17.36 6.95
C TRP A 38 -7.86 17.98 7.22
N ARG A 39 -6.77 17.38 6.71
CA ARG A 39 -5.40 17.93 6.84
C ARG A 39 -5.25 19.31 6.22
N ILE A 40 -5.77 19.50 5.01
CA ILE A 40 -5.71 20.81 4.32
C ILE A 40 -6.43 21.89 5.14
N GLN A 41 -7.57 21.54 5.75
CA GLN A 41 -8.37 22.49 6.52
C GLN A 41 -7.79 22.81 7.89
N HIS A 42 -7.17 21.86 8.59
CA HIS A 42 -6.75 22.01 9.98
C HIS A 42 -5.23 22.08 10.17
N HIS A 43 -4.47 21.59 9.21
CA HIS A 43 -3.01 21.59 9.23
C HIS A 43 -2.48 22.06 7.87
N PRO A 44 -2.52 23.39 7.59
CA PRO A 44 -2.02 23.91 6.33
C PRO A 44 -0.58 23.44 6.09
N SER A 45 -0.38 22.75 4.98
CA SER A 45 0.95 22.30 4.59
C SER A 45 1.78 23.49 4.12
N PRO A 46 3.10 23.52 4.38
CA PRO A 46 4.01 24.51 3.77
C PRO A 46 3.94 24.53 2.23
N THR A 47 3.46 23.45 1.62
CA THR A 47 3.28 23.33 0.16
C THR A 47 2.08 24.12 -0.40
N GLY A 48 1.19 24.64 0.45
CA GLY A 48 0.00 25.37 0.01
C GLY A 48 -0.97 24.51 -0.83
N LEU A 49 -1.03 23.19 -0.60
CA LEU A 49 -1.95 22.29 -1.30
C LEU A 49 -3.40 22.65 -1.03
N THR A 50 -4.20 22.68 -2.09
CA THR A 50 -5.64 22.94 -2.08
C THR A 50 -6.44 21.65 -2.18
N LEU A 51 -7.77 21.71 -2.00
CA LEU A 51 -8.66 20.56 -2.23
C LEU A 51 -8.57 20.04 -3.67
N ARG A 52 -8.42 20.94 -4.64
CA ARG A 52 -8.24 20.55 -6.05
C ARG A 52 -6.93 19.76 -6.25
N ASP A 53 -5.87 20.15 -5.54
CA ASP A 53 -4.61 19.41 -5.57
C ASP A 53 -4.75 18.00 -4.97
N LEU A 54 -5.55 17.86 -3.93
CA LEU A 54 -5.86 16.54 -3.36
C LEU A 54 -6.62 15.65 -4.36
N GLU A 55 -7.61 16.23 -5.06
CA GLU A 55 -8.35 15.52 -6.11
C GLU A 55 -7.43 15.11 -7.26
N ASP A 56 -6.54 15.99 -7.69
CA ASP A 56 -5.52 15.70 -8.72
C ASP A 56 -4.55 14.59 -8.24
N ILE A 57 -4.09 14.65 -6.99
CA ILE A 57 -3.21 13.60 -6.39
C ILE A 57 -3.90 12.24 -6.42
N ILE A 58 -5.16 12.16 -6.01
CA ILE A 58 -5.92 10.90 -6.02
C ILE A 58 -6.12 10.43 -7.47
N PHE A 59 -6.53 11.30 -8.36
CA PHE A 59 -6.75 10.97 -9.77
C PHE A 59 -5.47 10.45 -10.44
N TYR A 60 -4.36 11.18 -10.32
CA TYR A 60 -3.07 10.73 -10.87
C TYR A 60 -2.55 9.48 -10.17
N GLY A 61 -2.82 9.33 -8.86
CA GLY A 61 -2.47 8.13 -8.11
C GLY A 61 -3.18 6.90 -8.65
N VAL A 62 -4.51 6.96 -8.82
CA VAL A 62 -5.31 5.87 -9.40
C VAL A 62 -4.84 5.55 -10.82
N LEU A 63 -4.69 6.57 -11.65
CA LEU A 63 -4.23 6.41 -13.03
C LEU A 63 -2.84 5.75 -13.08
N GLY A 64 -1.91 6.21 -12.22
CA GLY A 64 -0.57 5.66 -12.12
C GLY A 64 -0.57 4.19 -11.70
N VAL A 65 -1.37 3.83 -10.68
CA VAL A 65 -1.50 2.42 -10.23
C VAL A 65 -2.07 1.55 -11.34
N VAL A 66 -3.15 1.96 -11.98
CA VAL A 66 -3.83 1.16 -13.02
C VAL A 66 -2.95 0.99 -14.26
N LEU A 67 -2.44 2.09 -14.82
CA LEU A 67 -1.59 2.03 -16.01
C LEU A 67 -0.27 1.34 -15.72
N GLY A 68 0.38 1.70 -14.60
CA GLY A 68 1.65 1.08 -14.23
C GLY A 68 1.52 -0.40 -13.92
N GLY A 69 0.46 -0.78 -13.17
CA GLY A 69 0.17 -2.18 -12.85
C GLY A 69 -0.09 -3.02 -14.09
N ARG A 70 -0.89 -2.50 -15.03
CA ARG A 70 -1.19 -3.19 -16.29
C ARG A 70 0.03 -3.29 -17.19
N LEU A 71 0.72 -2.18 -17.43
CA LEU A 71 1.94 -2.17 -18.24
C LEU A 71 3.04 -3.05 -17.64
N GLY A 72 3.22 -3.01 -16.32
CA GLY A 72 4.17 -3.89 -15.65
C GLY A 72 3.83 -5.37 -15.79
N TYR A 73 2.55 -5.73 -15.75
CA TYR A 73 2.11 -7.11 -16.00
C TYR A 73 2.38 -7.54 -17.44
N VAL A 74 2.00 -6.72 -18.42
CA VAL A 74 2.22 -6.96 -19.84
C VAL A 74 3.72 -7.17 -20.14
N LEU A 75 4.56 -6.28 -19.63
CA LEU A 75 5.99 -6.28 -19.97
C LEU A 75 6.78 -7.42 -19.31
N PHE A 76 6.42 -7.80 -18.08
CA PHE A 76 7.24 -8.72 -17.28
C PHE A 76 6.65 -10.13 -17.16
N TYR A 77 5.34 -10.34 -17.43
CA TYR A 77 4.70 -11.63 -17.18
C TYR A 77 4.10 -12.27 -18.43
N LYS A 78 3.64 -11.48 -19.40
CA LYS A 78 2.85 -11.98 -20.54
C LYS A 78 3.18 -11.27 -21.86
N PHE A 79 4.43 -10.88 -22.06
CA PHE A 79 4.84 -10.05 -23.18
C PHE A 79 4.47 -10.66 -24.55
N ASP A 80 4.73 -11.94 -24.75
CA ASP A 80 4.47 -12.64 -26.03
C ASP A 80 2.98 -12.76 -26.32
N ASP A 81 2.15 -13.02 -25.28
CA ASP A 81 0.70 -13.10 -25.43
C ASP A 81 0.11 -11.75 -25.90
N TYR A 82 0.61 -10.64 -25.33
CA TYR A 82 0.15 -9.30 -25.70
C TYR A 82 0.70 -8.80 -27.04
N LEU A 83 1.84 -9.31 -27.50
CA LEU A 83 2.29 -9.08 -28.88
C LEU A 83 1.36 -9.73 -29.90
N ALA A 84 0.85 -10.94 -29.61
CA ALA A 84 -0.10 -11.64 -30.46
C ALA A 84 -1.51 -11.00 -30.44
N HIS A 85 -1.91 -10.45 -29.28
CA HIS A 85 -3.24 -9.87 -29.07
C HIS A 85 -3.16 -8.49 -28.40
N PRO A 86 -2.69 -7.43 -29.10
CA PRO A 86 -2.38 -6.14 -28.48
C PRO A 86 -3.59 -5.41 -27.86
N LEU A 87 -4.80 -5.65 -28.34
CA LEU A 87 -6.01 -5.04 -27.78
C LEU A 87 -6.37 -5.57 -26.40
N SER A 88 -5.95 -6.78 -26.04
CA SER A 88 -6.20 -7.37 -24.73
C SER A 88 -5.47 -6.61 -23.59
N ILE A 89 -4.54 -5.69 -23.90
CA ILE A 89 -3.93 -4.80 -22.94
C ILE A 89 -4.96 -3.92 -22.20
N PHE A 90 -6.06 -3.60 -22.85
CA PHE A 90 -7.14 -2.78 -22.27
C PHE A 90 -8.13 -3.58 -21.42
N GLU A 91 -8.09 -4.90 -21.44
CA GLU A 91 -8.99 -5.79 -20.72
C GLU A 91 -8.60 -5.94 -19.24
N VAL A 92 -8.56 -4.82 -18.52
CA VAL A 92 -8.16 -4.79 -17.10
C VAL A 92 -9.09 -5.59 -16.18
N TRP A 93 -10.32 -5.85 -16.61
CA TRP A 93 -11.31 -6.66 -15.90
C TRP A 93 -11.00 -8.17 -15.90
N GLN A 94 -10.10 -8.63 -16.73
CA GLN A 94 -9.61 -10.02 -16.74
C GLN A 94 -8.49 -10.27 -15.71
N GLY A 95 -8.15 -9.25 -14.91
CA GLY A 95 -7.02 -9.32 -13.97
C GLY A 95 -5.68 -9.01 -14.66
N GLY A 96 -4.58 -9.52 -14.12
CA GLY A 96 -3.24 -9.28 -14.66
C GLY A 96 -2.70 -7.89 -14.34
N MET A 97 -2.41 -7.66 -13.05
CA MET A 97 -1.81 -6.43 -12.53
C MET A 97 -0.50 -6.76 -11.80
N SER A 98 0.54 -5.97 -12.07
CA SER A 98 1.83 -6.07 -11.39
C SER A 98 1.90 -5.08 -10.23
N PHE A 99 2.18 -5.56 -9.03
CA PHE A 99 2.41 -4.69 -7.86
C PHE A 99 3.56 -3.71 -8.11
N HIS A 100 4.70 -4.19 -8.60
CA HIS A 100 5.87 -3.34 -8.86
C HIS A 100 5.58 -2.32 -9.97
N GLY A 101 4.86 -2.73 -11.01
CA GLY A 101 4.40 -1.83 -12.06
C GLY A 101 3.51 -0.72 -11.51
N GLY A 102 2.55 -1.06 -10.64
CA GLY A 102 1.70 -0.09 -9.96
C GLY A 102 2.49 0.89 -9.08
N LEU A 103 3.47 0.39 -8.32
CA LEU A 103 4.34 1.22 -7.48
C LEU A 103 5.18 2.20 -8.30
N ILE A 104 5.76 1.75 -9.40
CA ILE A 104 6.48 2.62 -10.34
C ILE A 104 5.54 3.66 -10.94
N GLY A 105 4.35 3.22 -11.40
CA GLY A 105 3.36 4.09 -12.02
C GLY A 105 2.89 5.20 -11.08
N VAL A 106 2.54 4.88 -9.84
CA VAL A 106 2.14 5.90 -8.86
C VAL A 106 3.28 6.84 -8.50
N THR A 107 4.51 6.33 -8.40
CA THR A 107 5.70 7.16 -8.13
C THR A 107 5.95 8.17 -9.25
N LEU A 108 5.85 7.73 -10.50
CA LEU A 108 5.97 8.60 -11.67
C LEU A 108 4.84 9.63 -11.75
N ALA A 109 3.61 9.22 -11.43
CA ALA A 109 2.46 10.12 -11.37
C ALA A 109 2.65 11.22 -10.30
N MET A 110 3.14 10.85 -9.11
CA MET A 110 3.44 11.81 -8.05
C MET A 110 4.62 12.72 -8.40
N LEU A 111 5.64 12.20 -9.09
CA LEU A 111 6.75 13.00 -9.58
C LEU A 111 6.27 14.03 -10.64
N PHE A 112 5.40 13.61 -11.55
CA PHE A 112 4.78 14.49 -12.54
C PHE A 112 3.97 15.60 -11.85
N PHE A 113 3.10 15.23 -10.89
CA PHE A 113 2.31 16.18 -10.12
C PHE A 113 3.20 17.18 -9.34
N ALA A 114 4.23 16.68 -8.64
CA ALA A 114 5.16 17.51 -7.90
C ALA A 114 5.86 18.55 -8.80
N ARG A 115 6.35 18.12 -9.97
CA ARG A 115 6.97 19.01 -10.96
C ARG A 115 5.99 20.06 -11.50
N ARG A 116 4.76 19.64 -11.82
CA ARG A 116 3.72 20.55 -12.31
C ARG A 116 3.37 21.64 -11.28
N ARG A 117 3.43 21.29 -9.98
CA ARG A 117 3.18 22.23 -8.87
C ARG A 117 4.42 23.00 -8.42
N GLY A 118 5.59 22.73 -8.99
CA GLY A 118 6.85 23.35 -8.53
C GLY A 118 7.24 22.95 -7.10
N GLN A 119 6.78 21.76 -6.63
CA GLN A 119 7.00 21.31 -5.27
C GLN A 119 8.01 20.15 -5.24
N PRO A 120 8.82 20.03 -4.19
CA PRO A 120 9.66 18.85 -4.00
C PRO A 120 8.81 17.58 -3.88
N LEU A 121 9.21 16.47 -4.51
CA LEU A 121 8.51 15.18 -4.41
C LEU A 121 8.33 14.74 -2.95
N LEU A 122 9.35 14.93 -2.11
CA LEU A 122 9.29 14.58 -0.70
C LEU A 122 8.25 15.40 0.08
N ALA A 123 7.98 16.64 -0.32
CA ALA A 123 6.93 17.44 0.31
C ALA A 123 5.53 16.91 -0.03
N ILE A 124 5.33 16.45 -1.26
CA ILE A 124 4.11 15.75 -1.67
C ILE A 124 4.01 14.40 -0.94
N GLY A 125 5.12 13.65 -0.84
CA GLY A 125 5.21 12.42 -0.08
C GLY A 125 4.81 12.59 1.39
N ASP A 126 5.30 13.62 2.06
CA ASP A 126 4.95 13.94 3.46
C ASP A 126 3.47 14.27 3.65
N PHE A 127 2.84 14.84 2.64
CA PHE A 127 1.39 15.06 2.65
C PHE A 127 0.62 13.74 2.48
N ILE A 128 1.06 12.88 1.55
CA ILE A 128 0.37 11.63 1.20
C ILE A 128 0.60 10.53 2.24
N ALA A 129 1.80 10.42 2.82
CA ALA A 129 2.20 9.32 3.68
C ALA A 129 1.18 8.98 4.79
N PRO A 130 0.57 9.94 5.53
CA PRO A 130 -0.44 9.63 6.54
C PRO A 130 -1.79 9.18 5.96
N LEU A 131 -2.02 9.32 4.65
CA LEU A 131 -3.27 8.95 3.99
C LEU A 131 -3.29 7.49 3.52
N ILE A 132 -2.10 6.89 3.33
CA ILE A 132 -1.93 5.56 2.75
C ILE A 132 -2.38 4.42 3.68
N PRO A 133 -2.04 4.40 5.00
CA PRO A 133 -2.18 3.19 5.80
C PRO A 133 -3.62 2.67 5.93
N LEU A 134 -4.62 3.55 6.02
CA LEU A 134 -6.01 3.10 6.07
C LEU A 134 -6.49 2.49 4.74
N GLY A 135 -5.92 2.91 3.61
CA GLY A 135 -6.13 2.25 2.33
C GLY A 135 -5.53 0.85 2.30
N LEU A 136 -4.34 0.67 2.89
CA LEU A 136 -3.73 -0.67 3.08
C LEU A 136 -4.62 -1.54 3.97
N ALA A 137 -5.11 -1.02 5.09
CA ALA A 137 -6.05 -1.73 5.97
C ALA A 137 -7.31 -2.21 5.22
N ALA A 138 -7.91 -1.33 4.41
CA ALA A 138 -9.07 -1.67 3.60
C ALA A 138 -8.76 -2.78 2.58
N GLY A 139 -7.61 -2.70 1.89
CA GLY A 139 -7.17 -3.75 0.97
C GLY A 139 -6.98 -5.10 1.68
N ARG A 140 -6.37 -5.12 2.89
CA ARG A 140 -6.19 -6.36 3.67
C ARG A 140 -7.51 -6.95 4.16
N LEU A 141 -8.47 -6.09 4.52
CA LEU A 141 -9.82 -6.55 4.81
C LEU A 141 -10.47 -7.19 3.59
N GLY A 142 -10.29 -6.63 2.40
CA GLY A 142 -10.73 -7.22 1.15
C GLY A 142 -10.12 -8.60 0.89
N ASN A 143 -8.80 -8.76 1.10
CA ASN A 143 -8.13 -10.06 1.00
C ASN A 143 -8.69 -11.07 2.01
N PHE A 144 -8.97 -10.63 3.25
CA PHE A 144 -9.57 -11.49 4.26
C PHE A 144 -10.96 -11.95 3.85
N ILE A 145 -11.83 -11.05 3.37
CA ILE A 145 -13.18 -11.40 2.90
C ILE A 145 -13.13 -12.40 1.74
N ASN A 146 -12.17 -12.24 0.81
CA ASN A 146 -11.96 -13.18 -0.29
C ASN A 146 -11.37 -14.52 0.18
N GLY A 147 -10.88 -14.63 1.42
CA GLY A 147 -10.21 -15.84 1.92
C GLY A 147 -8.90 -16.13 1.21
N GLU A 148 -8.15 -15.10 0.80
CA GLU A 148 -6.89 -15.20 0.08
C GLU A 148 -5.71 -14.62 0.89
N LEU A 149 -4.47 -14.97 0.54
CA LEU A 149 -3.23 -14.49 1.17
C LEU A 149 -3.17 -14.81 2.68
N TRP A 150 -3.63 -15.97 3.08
CA TRP A 150 -3.53 -16.49 4.44
C TRP A 150 -2.08 -16.73 4.86
N GLY A 151 -1.88 -16.99 6.17
CA GLY A 151 -0.57 -17.23 6.74
C GLY A 151 -0.20 -18.71 6.84
N ARG A 152 0.96 -18.94 7.46
CA ARG A 152 1.48 -20.28 7.74
C ARG A 152 0.56 -21.08 8.67
N PRO A 153 0.65 -22.42 8.69
CA PRO A 153 0.01 -23.26 9.68
C PRO A 153 0.31 -22.81 11.11
N THR A 154 -0.70 -22.92 12.01
CA THR A 154 -0.54 -22.51 13.40
C THR A 154 -1.44 -23.32 14.33
N ASP A 155 -0.95 -23.58 15.54
CA ASP A 155 -1.72 -24.21 16.63
C ASP A 155 -2.37 -23.16 17.56
N LEU A 156 -2.26 -21.89 17.25
CA LEU A 156 -2.85 -20.82 18.06
C LEU A 156 -4.39 -20.91 18.05
N PRO A 157 -5.07 -20.57 19.16
CA PRO A 157 -6.51 -20.77 19.31
C PRO A 157 -7.36 -19.95 18.31
N TRP A 158 -6.79 -18.90 17.70
CA TRP A 158 -7.44 -18.10 16.67
C TRP A 158 -7.01 -18.46 15.24
N GLY A 159 -6.22 -19.53 15.05
CA GLY A 159 -5.92 -20.08 13.73
C GLY A 159 -7.22 -20.41 12.97
N MET A 160 -7.30 -20.05 11.69
CA MET A 160 -8.48 -20.22 10.85
C MET A 160 -8.23 -21.23 9.75
N VAL A 161 -9.25 -22.04 9.44
CA VAL A 161 -9.24 -22.96 8.30
C VAL A 161 -9.80 -22.23 7.09
N PHE A 162 -8.92 -21.83 6.20
CA PHE A 162 -9.30 -21.08 4.99
C PHE A 162 -9.79 -22.02 3.89
N PRO A 163 -10.94 -21.73 3.23
CA PRO A 163 -11.51 -22.62 2.21
C PRO A 163 -10.55 -22.86 1.02
N GLY A 164 -9.77 -21.83 0.64
CA GLY A 164 -8.83 -21.90 -0.47
C GLY A 164 -7.59 -22.78 -0.21
N ALA A 165 -7.23 -23.03 1.06
CA ALA A 165 -6.06 -23.84 1.41
C ALA A 165 -6.25 -25.35 1.15
N GLN A 166 -7.51 -25.84 1.10
CA GLN A 166 -7.92 -27.21 0.76
C GLN A 166 -7.29 -28.34 1.60
N ASP A 167 -6.47 -28.02 2.60
CA ASP A 167 -5.76 -28.98 3.46
C ASP A 167 -6.39 -29.12 4.86
N GLY A 168 -7.41 -28.32 5.18
CA GLY A 168 -8.07 -28.32 6.48
C GLY A 168 -7.21 -27.84 7.64
N THR A 169 -6.01 -27.32 7.37
CA THR A 169 -5.04 -26.90 8.40
C THR A 169 -5.37 -25.52 8.92
N PRO A 170 -5.42 -25.29 10.26
CA PRO A 170 -5.54 -23.97 10.83
C PRO A 170 -4.31 -23.10 10.48
N ARG A 171 -4.55 -21.87 10.00
CA ARG A 171 -3.51 -20.95 9.54
C ARG A 171 -3.67 -19.58 10.19
N HIS A 172 -2.59 -18.83 10.28
CA HIS A 172 -2.62 -17.46 10.74
C HIS A 172 -3.53 -16.60 9.81
N PRO A 173 -4.47 -15.82 10.35
CA PRO A 173 -5.17 -14.80 9.58
C PRO A 173 -4.26 -13.58 9.33
N SER A 174 -3.19 -13.78 8.54
CA SER A 174 -2.13 -12.80 8.32
C SER A 174 -2.66 -11.47 7.76
N GLN A 175 -3.74 -11.52 6.98
CA GLN A 175 -4.42 -10.32 6.47
C GLN A 175 -4.88 -9.40 7.60
N LEU A 176 -5.38 -9.96 8.72
CA LEU A 176 -5.81 -9.19 9.88
C LEU A 176 -4.61 -8.63 10.67
N TYR A 177 -3.48 -9.33 10.71
CA TYR A 177 -2.25 -8.81 11.30
C TYR A 177 -1.68 -7.66 10.47
N GLU A 178 -1.68 -7.80 9.14
CA GLU A 178 -1.28 -6.76 8.21
C GLU A 178 -2.22 -5.53 8.34
N MET A 179 -3.53 -5.75 8.42
CA MET A 179 -4.50 -4.69 8.66
C MET A 179 -4.21 -3.96 9.99
N GLY A 180 -3.91 -4.69 11.06
CA GLY A 180 -3.58 -4.14 12.36
C GLY A 180 -2.28 -3.33 12.37
N LEU A 181 -1.21 -3.88 11.83
CA LEU A 181 0.14 -3.29 11.88
C LEU A 181 0.39 -2.31 10.73
N GLU A 182 0.27 -2.76 9.45
CA GLU A 182 0.51 -1.93 8.26
C GLU A 182 -0.60 -0.90 8.04
N GLY A 183 -1.81 -1.17 8.56
CA GLY A 183 -2.96 -0.27 8.53
C GLY A 183 -3.02 0.62 9.78
N PHE A 184 -3.67 0.14 10.84
CA PHE A 184 -4.05 0.97 11.99
C PHE A 184 -2.86 1.47 12.82
N ALA A 185 -1.88 0.62 13.14
CA ALA A 185 -0.72 1.01 13.93
C ALA A 185 0.15 2.01 13.15
N LEU A 186 0.41 1.74 11.87
CA LEU A 186 1.15 2.64 10.99
C LEU A 186 0.42 3.98 10.80
N PHE A 187 -0.91 3.93 10.61
CA PHE A 187 -1.72 5.15 10.56
C PHE A 187 -1.54 5.99 11.81
N THR A 188 -1.70 5.39 12.97
CA THR A 188 -1.58 6.08 14.26
C THR A 188 -0.20 6.72 14.41
N LEU A 189 0.86 5.98 14.10
CA LEU A 189 2.24 6.45 14.16
C LEU A 189 2.48 7.65 13.24
N VAL A 190 2.18 7.49 11.94
CA VAL A 190 2.48 8.52 10.93
C VAL A 190 1.58 9.74 11.10
N TRP A 191 0.29 9.52 11.40
CA TRP A 191 -0.67 10.59 11.67
C TRP A 191 -0.28 11.43 12.88
N TRP A 192 0.06 10.77 13.99
CA TRP A 192 0.51 11.47 15.20
C TRP A 192 1.80 12.24 14.97
N PHE A 193 2.77 11.64 14.26
CA PHE A 193 4.03 12.30 13.94
C PHE A 193 3.84 13.53 13.04
N ALA A 194 2.93 13.44 12.08
CA ALA A 194 2.63 14.49 11.11
C ALA A 194 1.76 15.65 11.65
N ARG A 195 1.30 15.58 12.92
CA ARG A 195 0.52 16.67 13.56
C ARG A 195 1.33 17.94 13.77
N LYS A 196 2.63 17.83 13.89
CA LYS A 196 3.54 18.98 14.07
C LYS A 196 4.29 19.24 12.77
N PRO A 197 4.63 20.50 12.45
CA PRO A 197 5.51 20.79 11.33
C PRO A 197 6.80 19.98 11.43
N ARG A 198 7.19 19.35 10.34
CA ARG A 198 8.38 18.50 10.25
C ARG A 198 9.25 18.93 9.07
N PRO A 199 10.55 18.76 9.15
CA PRO A 199 11.43 18.88 7.99
C PRO A 199 10.95 18.01 6.82
N THR A 200 11.01 18.56 5.62
CA THR A 200 10.58 17.87 4.40
C THR A 200 11.31 16.54 4.22
N GLY A 201 10.55 15.46 4.06
CA GLY A 201 11.02 14.09 3.95
C GLY A 201 10.91 13.29 5.24
N GLN A 202 10.72 13.91 6.41
CA GLN A 202 10.65 13.18 7.67
C GLN A 202 9.39 12.35 7.84
N VAL A 203 8.24 12.83 7.39
CA VAL A 203 6.97 12.07 7.49
C VAL A 203 7.02 10.86 6.57
N SER A 204 7.52 11.05 5.35
CA SER A 204 7.77 9.96 4.39
C SER A 204 8.77 8.94 4.94
N ALA A 205 9.81 9.40 5.63
CA ALA A 205 10.81 8.54 6.27
C ALA A 205 10.19 7.68 7.38
N VAL A 206 9.35 8.26 8.25
CA VAL A 206 8.64 7.53 9.31
C VAL A 206 7.68 6.49 8.71
N PHE A 207 7.00 6.84 7.63
CA PHE A 207 6.16 5.88 6.90
C PHE A 207 6.99 4.71 6.36
N LEU A 208 8.10 4.97 5.68
CA LEU A 208 8.97 3.91 5.13
C LEU A 208 9.53 3.00 6.21
N MET A 209 10.06 3.57 7.31
CA MET A 209 10.56 2.80 8.44
C MET A 209 9.46 1.97 9.10
N GLY A 210 8.32 2.59 9.39
CA GLY A 210 7.20 1.94 10.06
C GLY A 210 6.59 0.82 9.21
N TYR A 211 6.33 1.09 7.94
CA TYR A 211 5.82 0.09 7.02
C TYR A 211 6.82 -1.07 6.85
N GLY A 212 8.09 -0.76 6.59
CA GLY A 212 9.13 -1.79 6.45
C GLY A 212 9.27 -2.65 7.71
N LEU A 213 9.24 -2.05 8.90
CA LEU A 213 9.29 -2.78 10.17
C LEU A 213 8.06 -3.68 10.35
N PHE A 214 6.85 -3.15 10.17
CA PHE A 214 5.62 -3.93 10.35
C PHE A 214 5.49 -5.04 9.31
N ARG A 215 5.86 -4.75 8.06
CA ARG A 215 5.92 -5.75 7.00
C ARG A 215 6.91 -6.87 7.34
N PHE A 216 8.11 -6.51 7.80
CA PHE A 216 9.11 -7.50 8.22
C PHE A 216 8.60 -8.41 9.34
N LEU A 217 7.90 -7.85 10.33
CA LEU A 217 7.34 -8.60 11.46
C LEU A 217 6.19 -9.52 11.04
N VAL A 218 5.25 -9.03 10.24
CA VAL A 218 4.11 -9.84 9.78
C VAL A 218 4.56 -11.00 8.89
N GLU A 219 5.64 -10.83 8.16
CA GLU A 219 6.15 -11.85 7.24
C GLU A 219 6.53 -13.16 7.93
N PHE A 220 6.81 -13.16 9.23
CA PHE A 220 7.00 -14.38 10.01
C PHE A 220 5.74 -15.25 10.08
N THR A 221 4.57 -14.66 9.95
CA THR A 221 3.28 -15.36 9.99
C THR A 221 2.68 -15.61 8.62
N ARG A 222 3.22 -15.01 7.56
CA ARG A 222 2.74 -15.20 6.18
C ARG A 222 3.24 -16.51 5.60
N GLU A 223 2.43 -17.11 4.75
CA GLU A 223 2.91 -18.18 3.85
C GLU A 223 3.83 -17.53 2.81
N PRO A 224 5.07 -18.00 2.64
CA PRO A 224 5.94 -17.56 1.55
C PRO A 224 5.30 -17.87 0.19
N ASP A 225 5.61 -17.04 -0.81
CA ASP A 225 5.16 -17.31 -2.19
C ASP A 225 5.75 -18.66 -2.67
N ASP A 226 4.91 -19.57 -3.15
CA ASP A 226 5.26 -20.96 -3.50
C ASP A 226 6.44 -21.07 -4.47
N PHE A 227 6.57 -20.10 -5.39
CA PHE A 227 7.61 -20.09 -6.42
C PHE A 227 8.96 -19.49 -5.95
N LEU A 228 9.01 -18.80 -4.81
CA LEU A 228 10.23 -18.17 -4.28
C LEU A 228 10.72 -18.88 -3.01
N GLY A 229 9.82 -19.37 -2.16
CA GLY A 229 10.14 -19.97 -0.88
C GLY A 229 10.92 -19.02 0.05
N LEU A 230 11.82 -19.59 0.83
CA LEU A 230 12.78 -18.84 1.64
C LEU A 230 14.08 -18.65 0.86
N LEU A 231 14.59 -17.43 0.88
CA LEU A 231 15.79 -17.00 0.15
C LEU A 231 17.02 -16.96 1.08
N ALA A 232 18.04 -16.19 0.69
CA ALA A 232 19.29 -16.08 1.42
C ALA A 232 19.09 -15.76 2.92
N GLY A 233 19.71 -16.55 3.79
CA GLY A 233 19.60 -16.41 5.25
C GLY A 233 18.27 -16.87 5.85
N GLY A 234 17.44 -17.63 5.09
CA GLY A 234 16.13 -18.09 5.57
C GLY A 234 15.06 -16.99 5.63
N LEU A 235 15.29 -15.86 4.95
CA LEU A 235 14.34 -14.76 4.87
C LEU A 235 13.41 -14.92 3.66
N SER A 236 12.17 -14.45 3.81
CA SER A 236 11.25 -14.33 2.67
C SER A 236 11.59 -13.11 1.79
N MET A 237 11.05 -13.06 0.57
CA MET A 237 11.19 -11.90 -0.31
C MET A 237 10.63 -10.63 0.37
N GLY A 238 9.51 -10.73 1.08
CA GLY A 238 8.92 -9.61 1.81
C GLY A 238 9.87 -9.05 2.88
N GLN A 239 10.57 -9.91 3.61
CA GLN A 239 11.58 -9.49 4.59
C GLN A 239 12.78 -8.83 3.92
N LEU A 240 13.30 -9.40 2.84
CA LEU A 240 14.42 -8.83 2.09
C LEU A 240 14.12 -7.45 1.50
N LEU A 241 12.89 -7.24 1.01
CA LEU A 241 12.47 -5.93 0.50
C LEU A 241 12.19 -4.92 1.62
N SER A 242 11.82 -5.38 2.81
CA SER A 242 11.57 -4.51 3.96
C SER A 242 12.85 -3.90 4.53
N LEU A 243 13.96 -4.62 4.53
CA LEU A 243 15.24 -4.12 5.05
C LEU A 243 15.73 -2.84 4.36
N PRO A 244 15.84 -2.77 3.01
CA PRO A 244 16.22 -1.53 2.34
C PRO A 244 15.23 -0.40 2.59
N MET A 245 13.92 -0.68 2.74
CA MET A 245 12.93 0.36 3.07
C MET A 245 13.22 0.99 4.43
N ILE A 246 13.54 0.17 5.45
CA ILE A 246 13.90 0.66 6.79
C ILE A 246 15.18 1.49 6.71
N LEU A 247 16.22 1.00 6.02
CA LEU A 247 17.51 1.70 5.90
C LEU A 247 17.38 3.02 5.13
N ILE A 248 16.67 3.04 4.02
CA ILE A 248 16.40 4.25 3.23
C ILE A 248 15.57 5.23 4.07
N GLY A 249 14.55 4.75 4.78
CA GLY A 249 13.75 5.57 5.67
C GLY A 249 14.61 6.22 6.77
N LEU A 250 15.49 5.45 7.42
CA LEU A 250 16.41 5.97 8.43
C LEU A 250 17.39 7.02 7.85
N ALA A 251 18.00 6.71 6.71
CA ALA A 251 18.89 7.64 6.01
C ALA A 251 18.17 8.95 5.64
N LEU A 252 16.95 8.85 5.10
CA LEU A 252 16.13 9.99 4.75
C LEU A 252 15.75 10.82 6.01
N PHE A 253 15.41 10.16 7.11
CA PHE A 253 15.08 10.83 8.37
C PHE A 253 16.25 11.66 8.89
N ILE A 254 17.45 11.06 8.93
CA ILE A 254 18.68 11.72 9.39
C ILE A 254 19.05 12.87 8.45
N TRP A 255 18.99 12.65 7.14
CA TRP A 255 19.27 13.67 6.14
C TRP A 255 18.33 14.88 6.26
N ALA A 256 17.02 14.65 6.39
CA ALA A 256 16.04 15.71 6.55
C ALA A 256 16.26 16.49 7.87
N ALA A 257 16.58 15.80 8.97
CA ALA A 257 16.88 16.44 10.24
C ALA A 257 18.11 17.38 10.18
N ARG A 258 19.17 16.97 9.48
CA ARG A 258 20.38 17.77 9.33
C ARG A 258 20.18 19.04 8.51
N ARG A 259 19.31 19.02 7.50
CA ARG A 259 18.99 20.19 6.65
C ARG A 259 18.18 21.27 7.36
N SER A 260 17.53 20.91 8.47
CA SER A 260 16.68 21.82 9.23
C SER A 260 17.39 22.45 10.43
N SER A 261 18.63 22.02 10.73
CA SER A 261 19.45 22.67 11.75
C SER A 261 19.89 24.04 11.21
N PRO A 262 19.62 25.17 11.92
CA PRO A 262 20.18 26.46 11.53
C PRO A 262 21.71 26.32 11.51
N GLU A 263 22.37 26.85 10.47
CA GLU A 263 23.80 27.04 10.52
C GLU A 263 24.13 27.87 11.78
N PRO A 264 25.12 27.44 12.62
CA PRO A 264 25.55 28.29 13.71
C PRO A 264 26.04 29.60 13.10
N THR A 265 25.33 30.69 13.39
CA THR A 265 25.78 32.05 13.08
C THR A 265 27.18 32.22 13.63
N ARG A 266 28.20 32.28 12.74
CA ARG A 266 29.57 32.65 13.08
C ARG A 266 29.65 34.14 13.32
#